data_4da4bc94c13adf17c08af6740c1d9524
#
_entry.id   4da4bc94c13adf17c08af6740c1d9524
#
_cell.length_a   1.000
_cell.length_b   1.000
_cell.length_c   1.000
_cell.angle_alpha   90.00
_cell.angle_beta   90.00
_cell.angle_gamma   90.00
#
_symmetry.space_group_name_H-M   'P 1'
#
loop_
_entity.id
_entity.type
_entity.pdbx_description
1 polymer ?
#
loop_
_entity_poly.entity_id
_entity_poly.type
_entity_poly.pdbx_seq_one_letter_code
_entity_poly.pdbx_strand_id
1 'polypeptide(L)'
;MKQSDWQRAYEQAPASFTGRMENTLAHLKEEEPMKKLSLRIVCIAAAAVLALMGTAIALTATGVLDTYTGIQPLPTAQSLVQKDFDQQGGENDLFTLTVREALCDGYRTRIVYEYRAKAADIFLYGLDFCSGDSVDIDGQEYTFDQLAAGRKPVEVGLPALHGASDEGVNPVSGTGGTADYLYESPDVLILWEEFAAVSGQDVQQYDYSYFPNGRENRVTEALAFRIRNAAEIKEYAIPAFEGERFACRGGRLILSPLYTYMIVDVQLRQEIQNRDIWLCDAQGNRYEVASGSAATPDEQGFETYTSLLSPMETLPDTLQLLLSAYDPFEPLEIIAFQPEAR
;
A
#
# COMPACT_ATOMS: atom_id res chain seq x y z
N MET A 1 -18.20 10.54 26.62
CA MET A 1 -18.55 9.70 25.48
C MET A 1 -19.95 9.17 25.69
N LYS A 2 -20.88 9.36 24.77
CA LYS A 2 -22.27 8.92 24.90
C LYS A 2 -22.38 7.45 24.50
N GLN A 3 -23.32 6.71 25.08
CA GLN A 3 -23.54 5.29 24.79
C GLN A 3 -23.77 5.00 23.28
N SER A 4 -24.29 5.99 22.54
CA SER A 4 -24.47 5.95 21.09
C SER A 4 -23.15 5.90 20.30
N ASP A 5 -22.06 6.43 20.85
CA ASP A 5 -20.77 6.48 20.16
C ASP A 5 -20.09 5.11 20.19
N TRP A 6 -20.28 4.38 21.31
CA TRP A 6 -19.82 2.99 21.44
C TRP A 6 -20.56 2.03 20.50
N GLN A 7 -21.88 2.19 20.37
CA GLN A 7 -22.66 1.34 19.45
C GLN A 7 -22.23 1.54 18.01
N ARG A 8 -21.96 2.78 17.59
CA ARG A 8 -21.50 3.08 16.23
C ARG A 8 -20.10 2.55 15.94
N ALA A 9 -19.17 2.64 16.91
CA ALA A 9 -17.84 2.06 16.79
C ALA A 9 -17.88 0.51 16.74
N TYR A 10 -18.82 -0.12 17.46
CA TYR A 10 -19.00 -1.57 17.44
C TYR A 10 -19.59 -2.06 16.11
N GLU A 11 -20.54 -1.33 15.53
CA GLU A 11 -21.13 -1.64 14.22
C GLU A 11 -20.12 -1.52 13.06
N GLN A 12 -19.05 -0.75 13.24
CA GLN A 12 -17.97 -0.59 12.26
C GLN A 12 -16.81 -1.59 12.44
N ALA A 13 -16.84 -2.38 13.52
CA ALA A 13 -15.78 -3.35 13.77
C ALA A 13 -15.85 -4.51 12.76
N PRO A 14 -14.70 -4.97 12.22
CA PRO A 14 -14.67 -6.11 11.32
C PRO A 14 -15.33 -7.35 11.93
N ALA A 15 -16.07 -8.12 11.13
CA ALA A 15 -16.79 -9.32 11.59
C ALA A 15 -15.87 -10.35 12.28
N SER A 16 -14.59 -10.41 11.87
CA SER A 16 -13.56 -11.25 12.52
C SER A 16 -13.19 -10.80 13.93
N PHE A 17 -13.32 -9.51 14.23
CA PHE A 17 -13.08 -8.95 15.57
C PHE A 17 -14.28 -9.22 16.48
N THR A 18 -15.49 -8.98 15.98
CA THR A 18 -16.74 -9.23 16.71
C THR A 18 -16.87 -10.71 17.07
N GLY A 19 -16.59 -11.62 16.13
CA GLY A 19 -16.63 -13.05 16.36
C GLY A 19 -15.58 -13.55 17.38
N ARG A 20 -14.37 -12.98 17.41
CA ARG A 20 -13.35 -13.29 18.42
C ARG A 20 -13.76 -12.79 19.81
N MET A 21 -14.32 -11.60 19.88
CA MET A 21 -14.78 -11.00 21.15
C MET A 21 -15.96 -11.77 21.72
N GLU A 22 -16.94 -12.17 20.91
CA GLU A 22 -18.06 -13.02 21.33
C GLU A 22 -17.60 -14.40 21.79
N ASN A 23 -16.63 -15.00 21.08
CA ASN A 23 -16.06 -16.30 21.46
C ASN A 23 -15.28 -16.21 22.78
N THR A 24 -14.54 -15.13 23.00
CA THR A 24 -13.84 -14.88 24.28
C THR A 24 -14.80 -14.67 25.42
N LEU A 25 -15.87 -13.88 25.21
CA LEU A 25 -16.91 -13.66 26.21
C LEU A 25 -17.71 -14.93 26.54
N ALA A 26 -17.99 -15.78 25.54
CA ALA A 26 -18.67 -17.05 25.71
C ALA A 26 -17.83 -18.11 26.48
N HIS A 27 -16.50 -17.96 26.49
CA HIS A 27 -15.60 -18.84 27.22
C HIS A 27 -15.24 -18.34 28.62
N LEU A 28 -15.69 -17.15 29.02
CA LEU A 28 -15.62 -16.70 30.40
C LEU A 28 -16.71 -17.42 31.19
N LYS A 29 -16.41 -18.61 31.68
CA LYS A 29 -17.30 -19.34 32.58
C LYS A 29 -17.56 -18.50 33.84
N GLU A 30 -18.82 -18.21 34.12
CA GLU A 30 -19.29 -17.77 35.42
C GLU A 30 -19.11 -18.91 36.44
N GLU A 31 -17.94 -19.02 37.03
CA GLU A 31 -17.78 -19.80 38.27
C GLU A 31 -16.50 -19.37 38.98
N GLU A 32 -16.62 -18.37 39.85
CA GLU A 32 -16.08 -18.26 41.22
C GLU A 32 -16.35 -16.83 41.74
N PRO A 33 -16.66 -16.62 43.01
CA PRO A 33 -16.90 -15.30 43.54
C PRO A 33 -15.61 -14.49 43.54
N MET A 34 -15.45 -13.63 42.51
CA MET A 34 -14.32 -12.76 42.41
C MET A 34 -14.18 -11.90 43.65
N LYS A 35 -13.02 -12.07 44.34
CA LYS A 35 -12.58 -11.08 45.34
C LYS A 35 -12.70 -9.71 44.71
N LYS A 36 -13.41 -8.77 45.39
CA LYS A 36 -13.68 -7.42 44.92
C LYS A 36 -12.35 -6.75 44.47
N LEU A 37 -12.00 -6.91 43.21
CA LEU A 37 -10.94 -6.10 42.58
C LEU A 37 -11.39 -4.63 42.68
N SER A 38 -10.56 -3.77 43.25
CA SER A 38 -10.95 -2.38 43.43
C SER A 38 -11.23 -1.78 42.05
N LEU A 39 -12.28 -1.01 41.91
CA LEU A 39 -12.68 -0.33 40.68
C LEU A 39 -11.48 0.39 40.00
N ARG A 40 -10.50 0.83 40.80
CA ARG A 40 -9.26 1.45 40.33
C ARG A 40 -8.38 0.47 39.49
N ILE A 41 -8.27 -0.78 39.92
CA ILE A 41 -7.46 -1.81 39.18
C ILE A 41 -8.16 -2.16 37.87
N VAL A 42 -9.48 -2.24 37.86
CA VAL A 42 -10.26 -2.49 36.63
C VAL A 42 -10.14 -1.30 35.68
N CYS A 43 -10.21 -0.05 36.19
CA CYS A 43 -10.02 1.15 35.35
C CYS A 43 -8.58 1.27 34.81
N ILE A 44 -7.56 0.92 35.61
CA ILE A 44 -6.15 0.92 35.14
C ILE A 44 -5.92 -0.17 34.09
N ALA A 45 -6.46 -1.38 34.30
CA ALA A 45 -6.35 -2.46 33.31
C ALA A 45 -7.10 -2.10 32.01
N ALA A 46 -8.30 -1.53 32.10
CA ALA A 46 -9.06 -1.06 30.96
C ALA A 46 -8.35 0.08 30.23
N ALA A 47 -7.77 1.05 30.95
CA ALA A 47 -6.98 2.12 30.38
C ALA A 47 -5.69 1.60 29.71
N ALA A 48 -5.00 0.60 30.29
CA ALA A 48 -3.84 -0.03 29.70
C ALA A 48 -4.19 -0.81 28.42
N VAL A 49 -5.32 -1.55 28.43
CA VAL A 49 -5.82 -2.25 27.23
C VAL A 49 -6.24 -1.25 26.14
N LEU A 50 -6.91 -0.15 26.50
CA LEU A 50 -7.28 0.90 25.56
C LEU A 50 -6.05 1.66 25.02
N ALA A 51 -5.04 1.90 25.86
CA ALA A 51 -3.78 2.49 25.41
C ALA A 51 -3.01 1.53 24.48
N LEU A 52 -2.97 0.22 24.79
CA LEU A 52 -2.35 -0.78 23.93
C LEU A 52 -3.12 -0.98 22.61
N MET A 53 -4.45 -0.93 22.63
CA MET A 53 -5.26 -0.97 21.41
C MET A 53 -5.16 0.34 20.63
N GLY A 54 -5.14 1.49 21.29
CA GLY A 54 -4.94 2.79 20.65
C GLY A 54 -3.57 2.92 19.99
N THR A 55 -2.50 2.46 20.67
CA THR A 55 -1.16 2.44 20.07
C THR A 55 -1.02 1.39 18.96
N ALA A 56 -1.71 0.23 19.05
CA ALA A 56 -1.71 -0.76 17.97
C ALA A 56 -2.43 -0.21 16.72
N ILE A 57 -3.55 0.50 16.89
CA ILE A 57 -4.29 1.11 15.78
C ILE A 57 -3.50 2.31 15.21
N ALA A 58 -2.89 3.14 16.04
CA ALA A 58 -2.05 4.25 15.58
C ALA A 58 -0.75 3.77 14.90
N LEU A 59 -0.16 2.65 15.37
CA LEU A 59 1.01 2.04 14.76
C LEU A 59 0.70 1.30 13.44
N THR A 60 -0.54 0.85 13.23
CA THR A 60 -0.94 0.25 11.95
C THR A 60 -1.30 1.29 10.91
N ALA A 61 -1.77 2.48 11.30
CA ALA A 61 -2.20 3.54 10.39
C ALA A 61 -1.03 4.30 9.70
N THR A 62 0.23 3.98 10.03
CA THR A 62 1.42 4.63 9.45
C THR A 62 2.52 3.64 9.05
N GLY A 63 2.20 2.36 9.02
CA GLY A 63 3.14 1.28 8.69
C GLY A 63 3.20 0.99 7.19
N VAL A 64 4.29 0.34 6.77
CA VAL A 64 4.53 -0.08 5.37
C VAL A 64 3.47 -1.05 4.84
N LEU A 65 2.65 -1.65 5.72
CA LEU A 65 1.53 -2.53 5.33
C LEU A 65 0.21 -1.80 5.10
N ASP A 66 0.11 -0.54 5.50
CA ASP A 66 -1.07 0.26 5.20
C ASP A 66 -1.14 0.53 3.70
N THR A 67 -2.32 0.51 3.14
CA THR A 67 -2.48 0.65 1.70
C THR A 67 -3.40 1.82 1.38
N TYR A 68 -2.91 2.74 0.57
CA TYR A 68 -3.73 3.77 -0.06
C TYR A 68 -4.79 3.17 -1.01
N THR A 69 -4.51 2.00 -1.57
CA THR A 69 -5.39 1.31 -2.53
C THR A 69 -6.57 0.58 -1.89
N GLY A 70 -6.62 0.50 -0.56
CA GLY A 70 -7.64 -0.28 0.17
C GLY A 70 -7.39 -1.79 0.19
N ILE A 71 -6.49 -2.29 -0.65
CA ILE A 71 -6.14 -3.71 -0.71
C ILE A 71 -5.24 -4.09 0.45
N GLN A 72 -5.69 -5.01 1.29
CA GLN A 72 -4.94 -5.48 2.45
C GLN A 72 -3.94 -6.57 2.08
N PRO A 73 -2.65 -6.43 2.43
CA PRO A 73 -1.67 -7.49 2.30
C PRO A 73 -2.06 -8.74 3.09
N LEU A 74 -1.51 -9.90 2.70
CA LEU A 74 -1.65 -11.11 3.51
C LEU A 74 -0.98 -10.94 4.88
N PRO A 75 -1.46 -11.63 5.94
CA PRO A 75 -0.83 -11.58 7.25
C PRO A 75 0.65 -11.97 7.26
N THR A 76 1.08 -12.79 6.31
CA THR A 76 2.48 -13.19 6.10
C THR A 76 3.38 -12.03 5.70
N ALA A 77 2.85 -10.97 5.10
CA ALA A 77 3.61 -9.76 4.76
C ALA A 77 4.23 -9.08 5.99
N GLN A 78 3.62 -9.22 7.18
CA GLN A 78 4.15 -8.66 8.43
C GLN A 78 5.57 -9.16 8.74
N SER A 79 5.90 -10.41 8.42
CA SER A 79 7.22 -10.97 8.64
C SER A 79 8.29 -10.44 7.68
N LEU A 80 7.89 -9.78 6.61
CA LEU A 80 8.78 -9.21 5.58
C LEU A 80 9.14 -7.75 5.86
N VAL A 81 8.44 -7.11 6.80
CA VAL A 81 8.70 -5.71 7.18
C VAL A 81 10.10 -5.58 7.76
N GLN A 82 10.89 -4.73 7.16
CA GLN A 82 12.25 -4.41 7.59
C GLN A 82 12.25 -3.09 8.33
N LYS A 83 13.05 -3.01 9.39
CA LYS A 83 13.27 -1.85 10.26
C LYS A 83 14.76 -1.75 10.56
N ASP A 84 15.16 -0.68 11.21
CA ASP A 84 16.54 -0.49 11.68
C ASP A 84 17.57 -0.51 10.53
N PHE A 85 17.39 0.35 9.55
CA PHE A 85 18.26 0.44 8.38
C PHE A 85 19.60 1.07 8.73
N ASP A 86 20.70 0.47 8.23
CA ASP A 86 22.00 1.12 8.16
C ASP A 86 21.97 2.16 7.03
N GLN A 87 21.45 3.32 7.37
CA GLN A 87 21.17 4.41 6.45
C GLN A 87 22.37 5.36 6.37
N GLN A 88 22.69 5.80 5.15
CA GLN A 88 23.69 6.84 4.89
C GLN A 88 23.01 8.06 4.25
N GLY A 89 23.30 9.25 4.77
CA GLY A 89 22.63 10.49 4.36
C GLY A 89 21.32 10.72 5.07
N GLY A 90 20.50 11.65 4.54
CA GLY A 90 19.21 12.01 5.12
C GLY A 90 19.30 13.02 6.26
N GLU A 91 20.42 13.68 6.47
CA GLU A 91 20.58 14.70 7.51
C GLU A 91 21.10 16.00 6.93
N ASN A 92 20.43 17.11 7.22
CA ASN A 92 20.83 18.47 6.87
C ASN A 92 20.51 19.45 8.02
N ASP A 93 20.71 20.76 7.81
CA ASP A 93 20.50 21.76 8.85
C ASP A 93 19.02 21.98 9.23
N LEU A 94 18.07 21.55 8.39
CA LEU A 94 16.65 21.82 8.58
C LEU A 94 15.89 20.63 9.18
N PHE A 95 16.22 19.41 8.75
CA PHE A 95 15.53 18.21 9.18
C PHE A 95 16.44 16.96 9.12
N THR A 96 15.94 15.88 9.72
CA THR A 96 16.44 14.52 9.48
C THR A 96 15.41 13.76 8.65
N LEU A 97 15.86 13.00 7.67
CA LEU A 97 15.08 12.03 6.90
C LEU A 97 15.53 10.62 7.27
N THR A 98 14.63 9.81 7.78
CA THR A 98 14.90 8.44 8.22
C THR A 98 13.97 7.46 7.54
N VAL A 99 14.47 6.31 7.10
CA VAL A 99 13.66 5.19 6.68
C VAL A 99 13.14 4.46 7.92
N ARG A 100 11.85 4.50 8.18
CA ARG A 100 11.22 3.82 9.33
C ARG A 100 11.00 2.35 9.06
N GLU A 101 10.39 2.06 7.94
CA GLU A 101 10.01 0.71 7.52
C GLU A 101 10.14 0.58 6.00
N ALA A 102 10.48 -0.61 5.55
CA ALA A 102 10.41 -0.95 4.13
C ALA A 102 10.04 -2.42 3.95
N LEU A 103 9.46 -2.72 2.79
CA LEU A 103 9.11 -4.05 2.37
C LEU A 103 9.28 -4.16 0.86
N CYS A 104 9.86 -5.27 0.40
CA CYS A 104 10.01 -5.57 -1.03
C CYS A 104 9.62 -7.02 -1.27
N ASP A 105 8.73 -7.26 -2.22
CA ASP A 105 8.33 -8.61 -2.64
C ASP A 105 8.98 -9.03 -3.99
N GLY A 106 9.93 -8.24 -4.47
CA GLY A 106 10.62 -8.44 -5.74
C GLY A 106 9.93 -7.80 -6.94
N TYR A 107 8.68 -7.37 -6.80
CA TYR A 107 7.89 -6.70 -7.84
C TYR A 107 7.50 -5.28 -7.42
N ARG A 108 7.16 -5.10 -6.15
CA ARG A 108 6.83 -3.79 -5.55
C ARG A 108 7.70 -3.56 -4.33
N THR A 109 8.04 -2.31 -4.13
CA THR A 109 8.73 -1.83 -2.93
C THR A 109 7.83 -0.80 -2.27
N ARG A 110 7.63 -0.96 -0.97
CA ARG A 110 6.97 0.02 -0.11
C ARG A 110 7.96 0.55 0.90
N ILE A 111 7.95 1.85 1.13
CA ILE A 111 8.83 2.51 2.08
C ILE A 111 8.03 3.54 2.86
N VAL A 112 8.30 3.60 4.15
CA VAL A 112 7.83 4.67 5.03
C VAL A 112 9.03 5.49 5.48
N TYR A 113 9.02 6.75 5.14
CA TYR A 113 10.01 7.73 5.54
C TYR A 113 9.47 8.62 6.65
N GLU A 114 10.34 9.03 7.55
CA GLU A 114 10.09 10.07 8.54
C GLU A 114 10.96 11.27 8.27
N TYR A 115 10.33 12.42 8.08
CA TYR A 115 10.96 13.73 8.08
C TYR A 115 10.72 14.37 9.45
N ARG A 116 11.77 14.71 10.17
CA ARG A 116 11.68 15.36 11.48
C ARG A 116 12.39 16.69 11.46
N ALA A 117 11.66 17.78 11.70
CA ALA A 117 12.23 19.12 11.81
C ALA A 117 13.24 19.21 12.95
N LYS A 118 14.38 19.88 12.72
CA LYS A 118 15.43 20.08 13.71
C LYS A 118 15.17 21.25 14.65
N ALA A 119 14.23 22.12 14.31
CA ALA A 119 13.85 23.27 15.13
C ALA A 119 12.35 23.51 15.08
N ALA A 120 11.77 23.99 16.16
CA ALA A 120 10.33 24.22 16.30
C ALA A 120 9.78 25.35 15.38
N ASP A 121 10.68 26.19 14.85
CA ASP A 121 10.35 27.24 13.88
C ASP A 121 10.41 26.75 12.42
N ILE A 122 10.63 25.45 12.19
CA ILE A 122 10.56 24.84 10.86
C ILE A 122 9.25 24.09 10.73
N PHE A 123 8.56 24.28 9.58
CA PHE A 123 7.36 23.55 9.18
C PHE A 123 7.64 22.79 7.89
N LEU A 124 7.67 21.45 7.96
CA LEU A 124 7.87 20.58 6.81
C LEU A 124 6.51 20.24 6.20
N TYR A 125 6.40 20.27 4.86
CA TYR A 125 5.17 19.91 4.17
C TYR A 125 5.44 19.23 2.81
N GLY A 126 4.52 18.38 2.40
CA GLY A 126 4.57 17.67 1.11
C GLY A 126 4.13 18.56 -0.06
N LEU A 127 4.45 18.10 -1.28
CA LEU A 127 4.26 18.85 -2.54
C LEU A 127 2.83 19.35 -2.78
N ASP A 128 1.81 18.62 -2.32
CA ASP A 128 0.40 18.90 -2.60
C ASP A 128 -0.33 19.61 -1.44
N PHE A 129 0.37 19.87 -0.34
CA PHE A 129 -0.21 20.57 0.81
C PHE A 129 0.05 22.07 0.71
N CYS A 130 -0.99 22.86 0.55
CA CYS A 130 -0.87 24.29 0.33
C CYS A 130 -1.92 25.10 1.10
N SER A 131 -1.84 26.44 0.97
CA SER A 131 -2.81 27.34 1.63
C SER A 131 -4.24 27.01 1.23
N GLY A 132 -5.08 26.80 2.24
CA GLY A 132 -6.48 26.38 2.11
C GLY A 132 -6.73 24.91 2.39
N ASP A 133 -5.68 24.07 2.39
CA ASP A 133 -5.78 22.68 2.75
C ASP A 133 -5.73 22.48 4.27
N SER A 134 -6.24 21.33 4.74
CA SER A 134 -6.16 20.92 6.13
C SER A 134 -5.72 19.49 6.28
N VAL A 135 -5.12 19.18 7.43
CA VAL A 135 -4.70 17.84 7.83
C VAL A 135 -5.18 17.54 9.24
N ASP A 136 -5.45 16.28 9.54
CA ASP A 136 -5.75 15.79 10.89
C ASP A 136 -4.43 15.38 11.57
N ILE A 137 -4.22 15.87 12.78
CA ILE A 137 -3.14 15.48 13.68
C ILE A 137 -3.77 15.11 15.02
N ASP A 138 -3.71 13.84 15.38
CA ASP A 138 -4.30 13.31 16.64
C ASP A 138 -5.80 13.65 16.83
N GLY A 139 -6.58 13.63 15.75
CA GLY A 139 -8.01 13.93 15.78
C GLY A 139 -8.34 15.42 15.85
N GLN A 140 -7.37 16.28 15.62
CA GLN A 140 -7.54 17.73 15.50
C GLN A 140 -7.16 18.17 14.08
N GLU A 141 -8.07 18.90 13.44
CA GLU A 141 -7.85 19.46 12.11
C GLU A 141 -7.02 20.75 12.20
N TYR A 142 -5.95 20.82 11.40
CA TYR A 142 -5.07 21.99 11.26
C TYR A 142 -5.03 22.42 9.79
N THR A 143 -5.17 23.70 9.54
CA THR A 143 -4.93 24.25 8.21
C THR A 143 -3.45 24.48 7.96
N PHE A 144 -3.03 24.54 6.68
CA PHE A 144 -1.67 24.91 6.30
C PHE A 144 -1.22 26.21 6.98
N ASP A 145 -2.09 27.24 6.93
CA ASP A 145 -1.78 28.55 7.50
C ASP A 145 -1.58 28.52 9.03
N GLN A 146 -2.31 27.66 9.73
CA GLN A 146 -2.11 27.45 11.17
C GLN A 146 -0.77 26.78 11.48
N LEU A 147 -0.39 25.77 10.69
CA LEU A 147 0.88 25.06 10.88
C LEU A 147 2.07 25.93 10.46
N ALA A 148 1.92 26.77 9.44
CA ALA A 148 2.95 27.67 8.95
C ALA A 148 3.11 28.93 9.82
N ALA A 149 2.11 29.28 10.67
CA ALA A 149 2.11 30.50 11.45
C ALA A 149 3.34 30.65 12.36
N GLY A 150 4.19 31.63 12.08
CA GLY A 150 5.42 31.90 12.82
C GLY A 150 6.57 30.92 12.58
N ARG A 151 6.42 30.01 11.59
CA ARG A 151 7.43 29.02 11.22
C ARG A 151 7.97 29.31 9.83
N LYS A 152 9.14 28.77 9.54
CA LYS A 152 9.74 28.74 8.20
C LYS A 152 9.22 27.52 7.46
N PRO A 153 8.37 27.67 6.41
CA PRO A 153 7.87 26.53 5.65
C PRO A 153 8.98 25.97 4.74
N VAL A 154 9.12 24.67 4.73
CA VAL A 154 10.06 23.92 3.89
C VAL A 154 9.30 22.81 3.20
N GLU A 155 9.13 22.95 1.89
CA GLU A 155 8.51 21.92 1.07
C GLU A 155 9.49 20.75 0.88
N VAL A 156 9.04 19.52 1.06
CA VAL A 156 9.81 18.31 0.81
C VAL A 156 9.20 17.54 -0.36
N GLY A 157 10.08 17.10 -1.27
CA GLY A 157 9.70 16.28 -2.41
C GLY A 157 9.75 14.80 -2.10
N LEU A 158 9.20 13.99 -3.01
CA LEU A 158 9.32 12.54 -2.95
C LEU A 158 10.78 12.14 -3.18
N PRO A 159 11.35 11.19 -2.39
CA PRO A 159 12.59 10.55 -2.75
C PRO A 159 12.46 9.84 -4.10
N ALA A 160 13.44 10.00 -4.96
CA ALA A 160 13.47 9.37 -6.27
C ALA A 160 14.68 8.44 -6.36
N LEU A 161 14.51 7.24 -6.89
CA LEU A 161 15.60 6.28 -7.04
C LEU A 161 16.70 6.87 -7.93
N HIS A 162 17.93 6.94 -7.42
CA HIS A 162 19.07 7.52 -8.11
C HIS A 162 19.41 6.72 -9.37
N GLY A 163 19.47 7.39 -10.51
CA GLY A 163 19.81 6.75 -11.79
C GLY A 163 18.78 5.71 -12.25
N ALA A 164 17.54 5.79 -11.78
CA ALA A 164 16.46 4.95 -12.30
C ALA A 164 16.32 5.18 -13.80
N SER A 165 16.79 4.18 -14.57
CA SER A 165 16.42 4.02 -15.97
C SER A 165 15.31 2.97 -16.02
N ASP A 166 14.50 2.97 -17.08
CA ASP A 166 13.52 1.90 -17.32
C ASP A 166 14.18 0.51 -17.51
N GLU A 167 15.51 0.49 -17.63
CA GLU A 167 16.31 -0.73 -17.70
C GLU A 167 16.48 -1.35 -16.31
N GLY A 168 15.93 -2.54 -16.11
CA GLY A 168 16.01 -3.31 -14.86
C GLY A 168 14.79 -3.16 -13.94
N VAL A 169 13.87 -2.28 -14.25
CA VAL A 169 12.57 -2.22 -13.59
C VAL A 169 11.78 -3.46 -13.99
N ASN A 170 11.23 -4.16 -13.00
CA ASN A 170 10.42 -5.34 -13.27
C ASN A 170 9.25 -4.98 -14.21
N PRO A 171 8.99 -5.76 -15.30
CA PRO A 171 7.95 -5.45 -16.28
C PRO A 171 6.51 -5.37 -15.72
N VAL A 172 6.29 -5.82 -14.50
CA VAL A 172 5.03 -5.58 -13.75
C VAL A 172 4.88 -4.10 -13.34
N SER A 173 5.88 -3.28 -13.59
CA SER A 173 5.99 -1.91 -13.11
C SER A 173 5.19 -0.86 -13.88
N GLY A 174 4.45 -1.22 -14.94
CA GLY A 174 3.62 -0.29 -15.71
C GLY A 174 2.52 0.42 -14.90
N THR A 175 2.33 0.02 -13.65
CA THR A 175 1.48 0.70 -12.68
C THR A 175 2.34 1.67 -11.90
N GLY A 176 2.11 2.98 -12.07
CA GLY A 176 2.87 4.06 -11.42
C GLY A 176 3.07 3.88 -9.92
N GLY A 177 3.99 4.63 -9.35
CA GLY A 177 4.13 4.75 -7.91
C GLY A 177 2.96 5.52 -7.31
N THR A 178 2.63 5.22 -6.06
CA THR A 178 1.72 6.01 -5.24
C THR A 178 2.47 6.50 -4.01
N ALA A 179 2.15 7.70 -3.58
CA ALA A 179 2.73 8.27 -2.37
C ALA A 179 1.68 9.09 -1.64
N ASP A 180 1.79 9.16 -0.32
CA ASP A 180 0.94 9.97 0.53
C ASP A 180 1.72 10.54 1.70
N TYR A 181 1.25 11.66 2.24
CA TYR A 181 1.84 12.36 3.36
C TYR A 181 0.90 12.34 4.56
N LEU A 182 1.45 12.03 5.71
CA LEU A 182 0.73 12.05 6.98
C LEU A 182 1.52 12.84 8.03
N TYR A 183 0.87 13.69 8.77
CA TYR A 183 1.47 14.38 9.91
C TYR A 183 1.26 13.57 11.18
N GLU A 184 2.34 13.07 11.77
CA GLU A 184 2.31 12.45 13.11
C GLU A 184 2.28 13.53 14.21
N SER A 185 2.93 14.66 13.94
CA SER A 185 2.90 15.86 14.78
C SER A 185 3.25 17.08 13.90
N PRO A 186 3.11 18.33 14.41
CA PRO A 186 3.55 19.50 13.66
C PRO A 186 5.02 19.52 13.23
N ASP A 187 5.86 18.70 13.88
CA ASP A 187 7.32 18.62 13.63
C ASP A 187 7.71 17.33 12.87
N VAL A 188 6.76 16.41 12.64
CA VAL A 188 7.03 15.10 12.05
C VAL A 188 6.08 14.83 10.92
N LEU A 189 6.64 14.76 9.70
CA LEU A 189 5.95 14.39 8.49
C LEU A 189 6.35 12.95 8.10
N ILE A 190 5.36 12.10 7.93
CA ILE A 190 5.53 10.74 7.42
C ILE A 190 5.20 10.74 5.95
N LEU A 191 6.09 10.21 5.15
CA LEU A 191 5.85 9.93 3.73
C LEU A 191 5.77 8.42 3.55
N TRP A 192 4.66 7.98 2.99
CA TRP A 192 4.46 6.62 2.53
C TRP A 192 4.61 6.58 1.00
N GLU A 193 5.35 5.62 0.48
CA GLU A 193 5.59 5.48 -0.95
C GLU A 193 5.57 4.01 -1.37
N GLU A 194 4.93 3.73 -2.51
CA GLU A 194 4.99 2.44 -3.18
C GLU A 194 5.38 2.63 -4.65
N PHE A 195 6.33 1.84 -5.11
CA PHE A 195 6.82 1.87 -6.50
C PHE A 195 7.29 0.49 -6.96
N ALA A 196 7.57 0.36 -8.25
CA ALA A 196 8.10 -0.88 -8.81
C ALA A 196 9.48 -1.22 -8.23
N ALA A 197 9.66 -2.47 -7.82
CA ALA A 197 10.95 -2.94 -7.33
C ALA A 197 11.98 -2.99 -8.47
N VAL A 198 13.22 -2.63 -8.14
CA VAL A 198 14.37 -2.79 -9.03
C VAL A 198 14.99 -4.16 -8.78
N SER A 199 15.02 -4.99 -9.81
CA SER A 199 15.55 -6.35 -9.69
C SER A 199 17.06 -6.36 -9.43
N GLY A 200 17.51 -7.20 -8.50
CA GLY A 200 18.93 -7.50 -8.28
C GLY A 200 19.73 -6.48 -7.48
N GLN A 201 19.11 -5.43 -6.95
CA GLN A 201 19.80 -4.43 -6.12
C GLN A 201 19.44 -4.58 -4.64
N ASP A 202 20.41 -4.97 -3.82
CA ASP A 202 20.27 -4.98 -2.36
C ASP A 202 20.41 -3.59 -1.75
N VAL A 203 21.17 -2.70 -2.36
CA VAL A 203 21.37 -1.32 -1.91
C VAL A 203 20.64 -0.39 -2.86
N GLN A 204 19.79 0.45 -2.31
CA GLN A 204 19.06 1.46 -3.06
C GLN A 204 19.56 2.84 -2.67
N GLN A 205 19.85 3.66 -3.66
CA GLN A 205 20.19 5.06 -3.50
C GLN A 205 19.05 5.92 -4.02
N TYR A 206 18.67 6.91 -3.22
CA TYR A 206 17.62 7.85 -3.55
C TYR A 206 18.17 9.25 -3.54
N ASP A 207 17.67 10.08 -4.43
CA ASP A 207 17.82 11.53 -4.38
C ASP A 207 16.55 12.11 -3.79
N TYR A 208 16.64 12.78 -2.65
CA TYR A 208 15.52 13.52 -2.10
C TYR A 208 15.74 15.02 -2.29
N SER A 209 14.64 15.72 -2.53
CA SER A 209 14.66 17.17 -2.79
C SER A 209 13.87 17.92 -1.75
N TYR A 210 14.31 19.13 -1.44
CA TYR A 210 13.56 20.06 -0.60
C TYR A 210 13.75 21.50 -1.05
N PHE A 211 12.86 22.39 -0.63
CA PHE A 211 12.76 23.76 -1.11
C PHE A 211 12.72 24.72 0.07
N PRO A 212 13.88 25.13 0.62
CA PRO A 212 13.95 25.89 1.86
C PRO A 212 13.46 27.33 1.77
N ASN A 213 13.33 27.88 0.58
CA ASN A 213 12.88 29.26 0.32
C ASN A 213 12.00 29.36 -0.93
N GLY A 214 11.13 28.36 -1.12
CA GLY A 214 10.27 28.26 -2.31
C GLY A 214 10.88 27.41 -3.43
N ARG A 215 10.03 26.98 -4.36
CA ARG A 215 10.34 25.97 -5.41
C ARG A 215 11.50 26.32 -6.34
N GLU A 216 11.87 27.58 -6.45
CA GLU A 216 13.04 28.05 -7.21
C GLU A 216 14.39 27.68 -6.56
N ASN A 217 14.39 27.38 -5.26
CA ASN A 217 15.60 27.07 -4.49
C ASN A 217 15.64 25.56 -4.15
N ARG A 218 15.57 24.72 -5.16
CA ARG A 218 15.66 23.27 -4.98
C ARG A 218 17.05 22.85 -4.49
N VAL A 219 17.08 22.13 -3.40
CA VAL A 219 18.26 21.40 -2.91
C VAL A 219 18.00 19.91 -3.11
N THR A 220 19.01 19.17 -3.57
CA THR A 220 18.93 17.72 -3.76
C THR A 220 20.08 17.06 -3.03
N GLU A 221 19.78 16.07 -2.23
CA GLU A 221 20.73 15.30 -1.44
C GLU A 221 20.48 13.80 -1.59
N ALA A 222 21.48 12.97 -1.26
CA ALA A 222 21.38 11.53 -1.40
C ALA A 222 21.01 10.86 -0.07
N LEU A 223 20.25 9.78 -0.20
CA LEU A 223 19.90 8.84 0.86
C LEU A 223 20.17 7.42 0.36
N ALA A 224 20.97 6.64 1.08
CA ALA A 224 21.25 5.27 0.71
C ALA A 224 20.94 4.32 1.87
N PHE A 225 20.30 3.20 1.58
CA PHE A 225 19.98 2.14 2.53
C PHE A 225 19.77 0.82 1.79
N ARG A 226 19.68 -0.28 2.54
CA ARG A 226 19.53 -1.61 1.96
C ARG A 226 18.14 -2.16 2.26
N ILE A 227 17.40 -2.55 1.19
CA ILE A 227 16.17 -3.31 1.29
C ILE A 227 16.42 -4.72 0.75
N ARG A 228 15.98 -5.74 1.49
CA ARG A 228 16.07 -7.14 1.06
C ARG A 228 14.74 -7.56 0.45
N ASN A 229 14.80 -8.22 -0.69
CA ASN A 229 13.68 -9.01 -1.18
C ASN A 229 13.64 -10.33 -0.39
N ALA A 230 12.69 -10.47 0.52
CA ALA A 230 12.57 -11.64 1.40
C ALA A 230 11.26 -12.41 1.13
N ALA A 231 10.45 -12.01 0.17
CA ALA A 231 9.17 -12.64 -0.12
C ALA A 231 9.36 -13.99 -0.83
N GLU A 232 8.65 -15.01 -0.35
CA GLU A 232 8.41 -16.23 -1.11
C GLU A 232 7.30 -15.96 -2.12
N ILE A 233 7.60 -16.11 -3.40
CA ILE A 233 6.65 -15.94 -4.50
C ILE A 233 6.32 -17.29 -5.11
N LYS A 234 5.08 -17.46 -5.60
CA LYS A 234 4.63 -18.61 -6.37
C LYS A 234 4.20 -18.12 -7.74
N GLU A 235 4.70 -18.77 -8.78
CA GLU A 235 4.38 -18.41 -10.16
C GLU A 235 3.56 -19.51 -10.84
N TYR A 236 2.53 -19.10 -11.57
CA TYR A 236 1.64 -19.97 -12.33
C TYR A 236 1.52 -19.46 -13.76
N ALA A 237 1.49 -20.37 -14.72
CA ALA A 237 1.24 -20.03 -16.11
C ALA A 237 -0.27 -19.85 -16.36
N ILE A 238 -0.61 -18.85 -17.16
CA ILE A 238 -1.90 -18.74 -17.84
C ILE A 238 -1.69 -19.37 -19.22
N PRO A 239 -2.44 -20.43 -19.59
CA PRO A 239 -2.27 -21.07 -20.88
C PRO A 239 -2.69 -20.17 -22.05
N ALA A 240 -2.18 -20.45 -23.24
CA ALA A 240 -2.67 -19.81 -24.45
C ALA A 240 -4.05 -20.37 -24.83
N PHE A 241 -4.93 -19.51 -25.35
CA PHE A 241 -6.24 -19.91 -25.85
C PHE A 241 -6.75 -18.96 -26.95
N GLU A 242 -7.76 -19.43 -27.67
CA GLU A 242 -8.42 -18.71 -28.75
C GLU A 242 -9.91 -18.54 -28.41
N GLY A 243 -10.36 -17.31 -28.31
CA GLY A 243 -11.75 -16.95 -28.14
C GLY A 243 -12.36 -16.35 -29.40
N GLU A 244 -13.64 -16.00 -29.34
CA GLU A 244 -14.36 -15.35 -30.45
C GLU A 244 -13.96 -13.89 -30.59
N ARG A 245 -13.79 -13.17 -29.47
CA ARG A 245 -13.50 -11.74 -29.43
C ARG A 245 -12.07 -11.41 -29.06
N PHE A 246 -11.38 -12.30 -28.34
CA PHE A 246 -9.98 -12.15 -28.04
C PHE A 246 -9.21 -13.48 -28.00
N ALA A 247 -7.93 -13.39 -28.26
CA ALA A 247 -6.99 -14.48 -28.09
C ALA A 247 -6.01 -14.14 -26.99
N CYS A 248 -5.54 -15.15 -26.27
CA CYS A 248 -4.47 -15.04 -25.28
C CYS A 248 -3.27 -15.87 -25.76
N ARG A 249 -2.11 -15.24 -25.88
CA ARG A 249 -0.85 -15.93 -26.21
C ARG A 249 -0.26 -16.66 -25.00
N GLY A 250 -0.80 -16.38 -23.82
CA GLY A 250 -0.37 -16.88 -22.54
C GLY A 250 -0.07 -15.75 -21.57
N GLY A 251 0.32 -16.13 -20.35
CA GLY A 251 0.60 -15.16 -19.31
C GLY A 251 1.12 -15.83 -18.05
N ARG A 252 1.09 -15.09 -16.97
CA ARG A 252 1.46 -15.58 -15.64
C ARG A 252 0.67 -14.89 -14.53
N LEU A 253 0.44 -15.65 -13.48
CA LEU A 253 -0.02 -15.17 -12.18
C LEU A 253 1.12 -15.34 -11.19
N ILE A 254 1.41 -14.29 -10.43
CA ILE A 254 2.48 -14.29 -9.45
C ILE A 254 1.86 -13.95 -8.11
N LEU A 255 1.90 -14.89 -7.18
CA LEU A 255 1.37 -14.70 -5.84
C LEU A 255 2.48 -14.19 -4.93
N SER A 256 2.29 -13.03 -4.36
CA SER A 256 3.13 -12.47 -3.31
C SER A 256 2.27 -12.10 -2.10
N PRO A 257 2.88 -11.89 -0.93
CA PRO A 257 2.15 -11.40 0.24
C PRO A 257 1.55 -10.01 0.09
N LEU A 258 2.03 -9.19 -0.85
CA LEU A 258 1.49 -7.84 -1.11
C LEU A 258 0.35 -7.85 -2.12
N TYR A 259 0.54 -8.55 -3.23
CA TYR A 259 -0.39 -8.60 -4.35
C TYR A 259 -0.38 -9.94 -5.06
N THR A 260 -1.45 -10.22 -5.77
CA THR A 260 -1.41 -11.17 -6.88
C THR A 260 -1.21 -10.37 -8.16
N TYR A 261 -0.11 -10.62 -8.88
CA TYR A 261 0.17 -9.96 -10.15
C TYR A 261 -0.36 -10.81 -11.29
N MET A 262 -1.17 -10.23 -12.15
CA MET A 262 -1.57 -10.83 -13.41
C MET A 262 -0.84 -10.13 -14.56
N ILE A 263 -0.16 -10.90 -15.39
CA ILE A 263 0.46 -10.44 -16.62
C ILE A 263 -0.03 -11.35 -17.74
N VAL A 264 -0.69 -10.79 -18.73
CA VAL A 264 -1.31 -11.57 -19.81
C VAL A 264 -1.21 -10.86 -21.14
N ASP A 265 -0.80 -11.60 -22.18
CA ASP A 265 -0.72 -11.09 -23.55
C ASP A 265 -2.01 -11.41 -24.30
N VAL A 266 -2.75 -10.36 -24.66
CA VAL A 266 -4.07 -10.47 -25.28
C VAL A 266 -4.11 -9.76 -26.63
N GLN A 267 -4.68 -10.42 -27.63
CA GLN A 267 -4.99 -9.83 -28.94
C GLN A 267 -6.51 -9.72 -29.09
N LEU A 268 -7.00 -8.52 -29.30
CA LEU A 268 -8.42 -8.30 -29.59
C LEU A 268 -8.71 -8.55 -31.08
N ARG A 269 -9.80 -9.26 -31.36
CA ARG A 269 -10.25 -9.55 -32.74
C ARG A 269 -11.15 -8.45 -33.30
N GLN A 270 -11.59 -7.55 -32.45
CA GLN A 270 -12.41 -6.41 -32.82
C GLN A 270 -11.94 -5.19 -32.04
N GLU A 271 -12.05 -4.02 -32.63
CA GLU A 271 -11.84 -2.77 -31.91
C GLU A 271 -12.96 -2.55 -30.90
N ILE A 272 -12.61 -2.53 -29.63
CA ILE A 272 -13.51 -2.29 -28.50
C ILE A 272 -12.99 -1.07 -27.75
N GLN A 273 -13.80 -0.01 -27.69
CA GLN A 273 -13.45 1.16 -26.92
C GLN A 273 -13.65 0.92 -25.42
N ASN A 274 -12.82 1.56 -24.59
CA ASN A 274 -12.90 1.47 -23.12
C ASN A 274 -13.00 0.01 -22.63
N ARG A 275 -12.07 -0.82 -23.05
CA ARG A 275 -12.00 -2.24 -22.71
C ARG A 275 -11.10 -2.50 -21.54
N ASP A 276 -11.34 -3.62 -20.86
CA ASP A 276 -10.48 -4.13 -19.81
C ASP A 276 -10.49 -5.66 -19.74
N ILE A 277 -9.42 -6.22 -19.17
CA ILE A 277 -9.25 -7.66 -18.93
C ILE A 277 -9.22 -7.90 -17.43
N TRP A 278 -10.17 -8.69 -16.95
CA TRP A 278 -10.34 -9.02 -15.55
C TRP A 278 -10.01 -10.47 -15.26
N LEU A 279 -9.42 -10.72 -14.09
CA LEU A 279 -9.37 -12.06 -13.52
C LEU A 279 -10.64 -12.28 -12.69
N CYS A 280 -11.27 -13.45 -12.88
CA CYS A 280 -12.48 -13.84 -12.16
C CYS A 280 -12.31 -15.25 -11.58
N ASP A 281 -13.08 -15.54 -10.53
CA ASP A 281 -13.27 -16.90 -10.03
C ASP A 281 -14.14 -17.76 -10.98
N ALA A 282 -14.32 -19.04 -10.65
CA ALA A 282 -15.13 -19.96 -11.45
C ALA A 282 -16.64 -19.58 -11.50
N GLN A 283 -17.10 -18.71 -10.63
CA GLN A 283 -18.46 -18.18 -10.56
C GLN A 283 -18.61 -16.87 -11.35
N GLY A 284 -17.52 -16.32 -11.87
CA GLY A 284 -17.50 -15.06 -12.60
C GLY A 284 -17.38 -13.81 -11.71
N ASN A 285 -17.11 -13.96 -10.40
CA ASN A 285 -16.83 -12.82 -9.54
C ASN A 285 -15.44 -12.29 -9.82
N ARG A 286 -15.33 -11.00 -10.06
CA ARG A 286 -14.06 -10.33 -10.34
C ARG A 286 -13.22 -10.19 -9.08
N TYR A 287 -11.92 -10.44 -9.20
CA TYR A 287 -10.97 -10.06 -8.15
C TYR A 287 -10.80 -8.55 -8.13
N GLU A 288 -10.63 -8.01 -6.94
CA GLU A 288 -10.39 -6.59 -6.73
C GLU A 288 -9.03 -6.18 -7.31
N VAL A 289 -9.02 -5.07 -8.05
CA VAL A 289 -7.85 -4.52 -8.73
C VAL A 289 -7.41 -3.25 -8.04
N ALA A 290 -6.17 -3.23 -7.54
CA ALA A 290 -5.53 -2.02 -7.02
C ALA A 290 -5.12 -1.08 -8.14
N SER A 291 -4.56 -1.64 -9.20
CA SER A 291 -4.03 -0.89 -10.34
C SER A 291 -3.88 -1.82 -11.55
N GLY A 292 -3.96 -1.26 -12.73
CA GLY A 292 -3.78 -1.99 -13.98
C GLY A 292 -3.24 -1.09 -15.09
N SER A 293 -2.58 -1.71 -16.07
CA SER A 293 -2.09 -1.04 -17.27
C SER A 293 -2.11 -1.99 -18.46
N ALA A 294 -2.17 -1.42 -19.67
CA ALA A 294 -1.99 -2.14 -20.91
C ALA A 294 -0.83 -1.50 -21.69
N ALA A 295 0.07 -2.33 -22.19
CA ALA A 295 1.14 -1.86 -23.06
C ALA A 295 0.63 -1.64 -24.49
N THR A 296 1.36 -0.85 -25.27
CA THR A 296 1.10 -0.71 -26.70
C THR A 296 1.19 -2.06 -27.39
N PRO A 297 0.29 -2.39 -28.35
CA PRO A 297 0.33 -3.64 -29.09
C PRO A 297 1.69 -3.89 -29.77
N ASP A 298 2.14 -5.14 -29.73
CA ASP A 298 3.32 -5.58 -30.46
C ASP A 298 3.05 -5.69 -31.98
N GLU A 299 4.04 -6.09 -32.77
CA GLU A 299 3.93 -6.26 -34.23
C GLU A 299 2.86 -7.30 -34.64
N GLN A 300 2.49 -8.22 -33.74
CA GLN A 300 1.45 -9.22 -33.94
C GLN A 300 0.09 -8.77 -33.43
N GLY A 301 0.00 -7.58 -32.83
CA GLY A 301 -1.22 -7.00 -32.29
C GLY A 301 -1.59 -7.50 -30.88
N PHE A 302 -0.64 -8.13 -30.16
CA PHE A 302 -0.84 -8.48 -28.76
C PHE A 302 -0.49 -7.31 -27.85
N GLU A 303 -1.36 -7.02 -26.90
CA GLU A 303 -1.16 -6.07 -25.81
C GLU A 303 -0.88 -6.83 -24.52
N THR A 304 0.13 -6.41 -23.78
CA THR A 304 0.39 -6.97 -22.44
C THR A 304 -0.42 -6.21 -21.41
N TYR A 305 -1.39 -6.88 -20.79
CA TYR A 305 -2.14 -6.40 -19.65
C TYR A 305 -1.44 -6.80 -18.36
N THR A 306 -1.24 -5.82 -17.48
CA THR A 306 -0.69 -6.04 -16.14
C THR A 306 -1.68 -5.51 -15.12
N SER A 307 -2.05 -6.35 -14.14
CA SER A 307 -2.96 -5.96 -13.06
C SER A 307 -2.40 -6.37 -11.71
N LEU A 308 -2.53 -5.47 -10.73
CA LEU A 308 -2.29 -5.72 -9.32
C LEU A 308 -3.62 -6.04 -8.67
N LEU A 309 -3.77 -7.27 -8.21
CA LEU A 309 -4.99 -7.80 -7.61
C LEU A 309 -4.83 -7.98 -6.11
N SER A 310 -5.94 -8.09 -5.40
CA SER A 310 -5.93 -8.53 -4.00
C SER A 310 -5.08 -9.80 -3.84
N PRO A 311 -4.21 -9.87 -2.82
CA PRO A 311 -3.28 -10.98 -2.68
C PRO A 311 -4.01 -12.29 -2.36
N MET A 312 -3.55 -13.39 -2.96
CA MET A 312 -4.08 -14.73 -2.79
C MET A 312 -3.01 -15.64 -2.18
N GLU A 313 -3.35 -16.40 -1.14
CA GLU A 313 -2.44 -17.45 -0.61
C GLU A 313 -2.32 -18.65 -1.55
N THR A 314 -3.42 -18.97 -2.23
CA THR A 314 -3.54 -20.09 -3.18
C THR A 314 -4.48 -19.70 -4.31
N LEU A 315 -4.25 -20.25 -5.49
CA LEU A 315 -5.18 -20.11 -6.60
C LEU A 315 -6.26 -21.19 -6.56
N PRO A 316 -7.49 -20.86 -7.01
CA PRO A 316 -8.50 -21.87 -7.33
C PRO A 316 -8.04 -22.75 -8.50
N ASP A 317 -8.58 -23.98 -8.57
CA ASP A 317 -8.31 -24.92 -9.67
C ASP A 317 -8.74 -24.36 -11.03
N THR A 318 -9.76 -23.50 -11.05
CA THR A 318 -10.30 -22.88 -12.26
C THR A 318 -10.45 -21.39 -12.04
N LEU A 319 -9.91 -20.62 -12.96
CA LEU A 319 -10.02 -19.18 -13.08
C LEU A 319 -10.62 -18.81 -14.44
N GLN A 320 -11.02 -17.57 -14.57
CA GLN A 320 -11.58 -17.04 -15.82
C GLN A 320 -10.91 -15.71 -16.17
N LEU A 321 -10.61 -15.50 -17.46
CA LEU A 321 -10.36 -14.17 -18.00
C LEU A 321 -11.64 -13.62 -18.60
N LEU A 322 -12.02 -12.42 -18.19
CA LEU A 322 -13.18 -11.70 -18.66
C LEU A 322 -12.72 -10.48 -19.46
N LEU A 323 -13.07 -10.45 -20.74
CA LEU A 323 -13.05 -9.24 -21.55
C LEU A 323 -14.34 -8.45 -21.31
N SER A 324 -14.25 -7.19 -20.98
CA SER A 324 -15.41 -6.30 -20.79
C SER A 324 -15.22 -4.95 -21.47
N ALA A 325 -16.32 -4.27 -21.77
CA ALA A 325 -16.35 -2.83 -21.91
C ALA A 325 -16.41 -2.20 -20.51
N TYR A 326 -15.80 -1.00 -20.33
CA TYR A 326 -15.67 -0.38 -19.01
C TYR A 326 -16.83 0.57 -18.68
N ASP A 327 -17.31 1.35 -19.65
CA ASP A 327 -18.37 2.34 -19.41
C ASP A 327 -19.40 2.35 -20.55
N PRO A 328 -20.64 1.84 -20.33
CA PRO A 328 -21.03 1.06 -19.14
C PRO A 328 -20.34 -0.31 -19.09
N PHE A 329 -20.20 -0.87 -17.87
CA PHE A 329 -19.63 -2.21 -17.73
C PHE A 329 -20.52 -3.24 -18.43
N GLU A 330 -19.96 -3.90 -19.44
CA GLU A 330 -20.63 -4.97 -20.19
C GLU A 330 -19.66 -6.14 -20.39
N PRO A 331 -19.95 -7.33 -19.83
CA PRO A 331 -19.16 -8.53 -20.09
C PRO A 331 -19.31 -8.93 -21.55
N LEU A 332 -18.21 -9.04 -22.27
CA LEU A 332 -18.20 -9.35 -23.71
C LEU A 332 -17.85 -10.81 -24.00
N GLU A 333 -16.88 -11.34 -23.29
CA GLU A 333 -16.45 -12.74 -23.41
C GLU A 333 -15.77 -13.21 -22.14
N ILE A 334 -16.01 -14.46 -21.73
CA ILE A 334 -15.40 -15.11 -20.56
C ILE A 334 -14.76 -16.42 -21.02
N ILE A 335 -13.50 -16.62 -20.67
CA ILE A 335 -12.76 -17.84 -20.99
C ILE A 335 -12.19 -18.43 -19.69
N ALA A 336 -12.61 -19.68 -19.40
CA ALA A 336 -12.11 -20.42 -18.24
C ALA A 336 -10.76 -21.10 -18.54
N PHE A 337 -9.86 -21.16 -17.57
CA PHE A 337 -8.57 -21.81 -17.65
C PHE A 337 -8.16 -22.44 -16.32
N GLN A 338 -7.20 -23.35 -16.36
CA GLN A 338 -6.55 -23.90 -15.16
C GLN A 338 -5.13 -23.35 -15.09
N PRO A 339 -4.75 -22.68 -13.98
CA PRO A 339 -3.39 -22.19 -13.81
C PRO A 339 -2.43 -23.36 -13.58
N GLU A 340 -1.27 -23.33 -14.22
CA GLU A 340 -0.25 -24.36 -14.11
C GLU A 340 0.92 -23.85 -13.28
N ALA A 341 1.30 -24.55 -12.20
CA ALA A 341 2.47 -24.20 -11.39
C ALA A 341 3.75 -24.25 -12.21
N ARG A 342 4.62 -23.26 -12.07
CA ARG A 342 5.93 -23.17 -12.72
C ARG A 342 7.06 -23.52 -11.79
#